data_d763360934c31f2b02e7286efc395739
#
_entry.id   d763360934c31f2b02e7286efc395739
#
_cell.length_a   1.000
_cell.length_b   1.000
_cell.length_c   1.000
_cell.angle_alpha   90.00
_cell.angle_beta   90.00
_cell.angle_gamma   90.00
#
_symmetry.space_group_name_H-M   'P 1'
#
loop_
_entity.id
_entity.type
_entity.pdbx_description
1 polymer ?
#
loop_
_entity_poly.entity_id
_entity_poly.type
_entity_poly.pdbx_seq_one_letter_code
_entity_poly.pdbx_strand_id
1 'polypeptide(L)'
;MAAPREPLATDSPADSPLVLERLGAILAQKLGGDGHPEPMAMFSGNINGILKLRYGGRPLGVRLALNTYRFRYEKDIIKEIFALFLIYFARDAENDDVARDIVDGILASPVGSHVGHALVHRVIHYDWSMTTLPWPFFIYEWVDGEILWAGRESGSYFTAGQNLARLHRITFQSCYQDIFRIGREPLSWHQRFAAALAHERLQALPRLPAAAARRLEAIDPATVTPARPCLVHNDYSGGNIIVEAGGGQKIIDWDNWLVDAPELDLLKMKYWTAIGADGLLAPDPVLYSAFLQGYNSASGTVPDRQRFHACELLWLTRAYNFESTRHNDREQTGNEGGALARHYPPAAVYETYLSDL
;
A
#
# COMPACT_ATOMS: atom_id res chain seq x y z
N MET A 1 30.74 -12.22 -4.10
CA MET A 1 29.61 -13.17 -3.92
C MET A 1 29.68 -13.67 -2.48
N ALA A 2 28.79 -13.19 -1.62
CA ALA A 2 28.65 -13.69 -0.25
C ALA A 2 27.99 -15.09 -0.31
N ALA A 3 28.49 -16.02 0.49
CA ALA A 3 27.93 -17.36 0.59
C ALA A 3 26.45 -17.30 0.99
N PRO A 4 25.60 -18.22 0.48
CA PRO A 4 24.21 -18.30 0.92
C PRO A 4 24.19 -18.56 2.42
N ARG A 5 23.56 -17.66 3.18
CA ARG A 5 23.35 -17.84 4.62
C ARG A 5 22.37 -19.01 4.81
N GLU A 6 22.73 -19.94 5.67
CA GLU A 6 21.82 -21.01 6.09
C GLU A 6 20.52 -20.38 6.64
N PRO A 7 19.34 -20.91 6.26
CA PRO A 7 18.10 -20.50 6.85
C PRO A 7 18.17 -20.78 8.36
N LEU A 8 17.92 -19.76 9.18
CA LEU A 8 17.70 -19.98 10.61
C LEU A 8 16.57 -21.00 10.75
N ALA A 9 16.87 -22.11 11.43
CA ALA A 9 15.93 -23.18 11.67
C ALA A 9 14.60 -22.61 12.21
N THR A 10 13.53 -23.03 11.65
CA THR A 10 12.11 -23.14 12.01
C THR A 10 11.53 -22.39 13.21
N ASP A 11 12.28 -21.64 14.01
CA ASP A 11 11.77 -20.92 15.17
C ASP A 11 11.19 -19.55 14.73
N SER A 12 9.99 -19.26 15.18
CA SER A 12 9.36 -17.95 15.02
C SER A 12 10.33 -16.85 15.49
N PRO A 13 10.48 -15.73 14.78
CA PRO A 13 11.27 -14.59 15.26
C PRO A 13 10.87 -14.12 16.67
N ALA A 14 9.61 -14.35 17.06
CA ALA A 14 9.10 -14.02 18.39
C ALA A 14 9.71 -14.92 19.50
N ASP A 15 10.11 -16.14 19.16
CA ASP A 15 10.63 -17.13 20.09
C ASP A 15 12.17 -17.18 20.09
N SER A 16 12.82 -16.36 19.25
CA SER A 16 14.28 -16.31 19.13
C SER A 16 14.90 -15.34 20.16
N PRO A 17 15.61 -15.84 21.19
CA PRO A 17 16.28 -14.97 22.16
C PRO A 17 17.25 -14.00 21.51
N LEU A 18 17.96 -14.44 20.47
CA LEU A 18 18.92 -13.60 19.74
C LEU A 18 18.24 -12.43 19.02
N VAL A 19 17.06 -12.67 18.43
CA VAL A 19 16.26 -11.61 17.77
C VAL A 19 15.82 -10.59 18.81
N LEU A 20 15.29 -11.04 19.94
CA LEU A 20 14.81 -10.17 21.02
C LEU A 20 15.96 -9.38 21.67
N GLU A 21 17.12 -10.00 21.88
CA GLU A 21 18.31 -9.32 22.38
C GLU A 21 18.75 -8.18 21.45
N ARG A 22 18.83 -8.43 20.13
CA ARG A 22 19.23 -7.43 19.15
C ARG A 22 18.21 -6.29 19.03
N LEU A 23 16.93 -6.62 19.05
CA LEU A 23 15.86 -5.60 19.09
C LEU A 23 15.93 -4.78 20.39
N GLY A 24 16.21 -5.41 21.52
CA GLY A 24 16.41 -4.74 22.81
C GLY A 24 17.56 -3.71 22.76
N ALA A 25 18.68 -4.06 22.19
CA ALA A 25 19.82 -3.16 22.03
C ALA A 25 19.46 -1.93 21.17
N ILE A 26 18.73 -2.13 20.06
CA ILE A 26 18.25 -1.03 19.21
C ILE A 26 17.27 -0.13 19.99
N LEU A 27 16.32 -0.72 20.69
CA LEU A 27 15.30 0.02 21.42
C LEU A 27 15.89 0.81 22.58
N ALA A 28 16.88 0.25 23.29
CA ALA A 28 17.61 0.96 24.33
C ALA A 28 18.34 2.19 23.77
N GLN A 29 18.96 2.06 22.59
CA GLN A 29 19.62 3.17 21.93
C GLN A 29 18.64 4.25 21.44
N LYS A 30 17.49 3.86 20.90
CA LYS A 30 16.53 4.79 20.26
C LYS A 30 15.53 5.40 21.24
N LEU A 31 15.10 4.67 22.25
CA LEU A 31 14.06 5.08 23.20
C LEU A 31 14.59 5.29 24.62
N GLY A 32 15.82 4.87 24.87
CA GLY A 32 16.39 4.84 26.22
C GLY A 32 15.86 3.67 27.06
N GLY A 33 16.39 3.53 28.26
CA GLY A 33 16.02 2.44 29.17
C GLY A 33 16.84 1.17 29.01
N ASP A 34 16.67 0.26 29.95
CA ASP A 34 17.36 -1.04 30.06
C ASP A 34 16.37 -2.23 29.97
N GLY A 35 15.17 -1.95 29.49
CA GLY A 35 14.11 -2.95 29.37
C GLY A 35 14.43 -4.03 28.34
N HIS A 36 13.91 -5.24 28.58
CA HIS A 36 13.88 -6.29 27.57
C HIS A 36 12.59 -6.18 26.75
N PRO A 37 12.63 -6.37 25.41
CA PRO A 37 11.43 -6.45 24.61
C PRO A 37 10.63 -7.72 24.97
N GLU A 38 9.36 -7.51 25.30
CA GLU A 38 8.43 -8.58 25.63
C GLU A 38 7.59 -8.89 24.39
N PRO A 39 7.75 -10.07 23.74
CA PRO A 39 6.90 -10.44 22.61
C PRO A 39 5.46 -10.65 23.07
N MET A 40 4.51 -10.06 22.34
CA MET A 40 3.08 -10.13 22.66
C MET A 40 2.31 -11.00 21.67
N ALA A 41 2.60 -10.85 20.38
CA ALA A 41 1.96 -11.59 19.30
C ALA A 41 2.82 -11.57 18.03
N MET A 42 2.68 -12.60 17.22
CA MET A 42 3.24 -12.68 15.88
C MET A 42 2.10 -12.83 14.86
N PHE A 43 2.06 -11.93 13.90
CA PHE A 43 1.11 -11.96 12.79
C PHE A 43 1.89 -12.31 11.51
N SER A 44 1.46 -13.36 10.83
CA SER A 44 2.08 -13.76 9.56
C SER A 44 1.18 -13.32 8.41
N GLY A 45 1.69 -12.43 7.57
CA GLY A 45 1.12 -12.11 6.28
C GLY A 45 1.67 -13.04 5.17
N ASN A 46 1.26 -12.79 3.94
CA ASN A 46 1.75 -13.55 2.78
C ASN A 46 3.24 -13.32 2.51
N ILE A 47 3.76 -12.18 2.92
CA ILE A 47 5.09 -11.67 2.56
C ILE A 47 5.88 -11.31 3.81
N ASN A 48 5.24 -10.62 4.74
CA ASN A 48 5.86 -10.02 5.91
C ASN A 48 5.34 -10.67 7.18
N GLY A 49 6.21 -10.79 8.19
CA GLY A 49 5.80 -11.04 9.57
C GLY A 49 5.72 -9.74 10.35
N ILE A 50 4.76 -9.62 11.23
CA ILE A 50 4.64 -8.50 12.16
C ILE A 50 4.74 -9.05 13.57
N LEU A 51 5.82 -8.70 14.27
CA LEU A 51 5.99 -8.99 15.68
C LEU A 51 5.48 -7.81 16.51
N LYS A 52 4.40 -7.99 17.25
CA LYS A 52 3.98 -7.04 18.29
C LYS A 52 4.77 -7.33 19.55
N LEU A 53 5.41 -6.32 20.10
CA LEU A 53 6.16 -6.43 21.36
C LEU A 53 5.86 -5.23 22.27
N ARG A 54 6.27 -5.34 23.54
CA ARG A 54 6.25 -4.26 24.52
C ARG A 54 7.68 -3.92 24.93
N TYR A 55 8.00 -2.63 24.99
CA TYR A 55 9.28 -2.14 25.50
C TYR A 55 9.08 -0.91 26.38
N GLY A 56 9.53 -0.96 27.62
CA GLY A 56 9.31 0.16 28.57
C GLY A 56 7.84 0.53 28.73
N GLY A 57 6.93 -0.45 28.71
CA GLY A 57 5.48 -0.25 28.77
C GLY A 57 4.82 0.19 27.45
N ARG A 58 5.58 0.50 26.40
CA ARG A 58 5.08 0.97 25.10
C ARG A 58 4.84 -0.22 24.15
N PRO A 59 3.67 -0.32 23.51
CA PRO A 59 3.45 -1.30 22.46
C PRO A 59 4.14 -0.86 21.17
N LEU A 60 4.87 -1.77 20.54
CA LEU A 60 5.62 -1.55 19.30
C LEU A 60 5.32 -2.67 18.30
N GLY A 61 5.43 -2.35 17.02
CA GLY A 61 5.41 -3.30 15.93
C GLY A 61 6.80 -3.43 15.29
N VAL A 62 7.20 -4.65 14.95
CA VAL A 62 8.37 -4.91 14.12
C VAL A 62 7.91 -5.62 12.86
N ARG A 63 8.00 -4.95 11.72
CA ARG A 63 7.71 -5.58 10.43
C ARG A 63 8.97 -6.19 9.86
N LEU A 64 8.92 -7.47 9.56
CA LEU A 64 10.04 -8.30 9.11
C LEU A 64 9.74 -8.86 7.73
N ALA A 65 10.67 -8.75 6.78
CA ALA A 65 10.59 -9.41 5.48
C ALA A 65 11.01 -10.88 5.61
N LEU A 66 10.13 -11.73 6.13
CA LEU A 66 10.47 -13.13 6.43
C LEU A 66 10.62 -14.00 5.18
N ASN A 67 9.94 -13.66 4.09
CA ASN A 67 9.88 -14.50 2.88
C ASN A 67 10.97 -14.10 1.87
N THR A 68 12.23 -14.28 2.24
CA THR A 68 13.42 -13.90 1.44
C THR A 68 13.65 -14.78 0.20
N TYR A 69 12.93 -15.87 0.03
CA TYR A 69 13.10 -16.79 -1.11
C TYR A 69 12.61 -16.25 -2.47
N ARG A 70 11.89 -15.12 -2.47
CA ARG A 70 11.45 -14.47 -3.69
C ARG A 70 12.03 -13.07 -3.72
N PHE A 71 13.04 -12.84 -4.52
CA PHE A 71 13.79 -11.58 -4.75
C PHE A 71 12.97 -10.28 -4.92
N ARG A 72 11.65 -10.36 -4.90
CA ARG A 72 10.74 -9.22 -4.93
C ARG A 72 10.51 -8.57 -3.57
N TYR A 73 10.59 -9.28 -2.48
CA TYR A 73 10.04 -8.84 -1.18
C TYR A 73 10.98 -8.01 -0.32
N GLU A 74 12.29 -8.14 -0.50
CA GLU A 74 13.25 -7.20 0.13
C GLU A 74 12.97 -5.76 -0.33
N LYS A 75 12.58 -5.60 -1.60
CA LYS A 75 12.23 -4.31 -2.18
C LYS A 75 10.94 -3.73 -1.59
N ASP A 76 9.99 -4.56 -1.17
CA ASP A 76 8.69 -4.10 -0.70
C ASP A 76 8.79 -3.43 0.67
N ILE A 77 9.59 -3.94 1.61
CA ILE A 77 9.88 -3.24 2.88
C ILE A 77 10.61 -1.92 2.63
N ILE A 78 11.59 -1.88 1.73
CA ILE A 78 12.29 -0.64 1.38
C ILE A 78 11.30 0.37 0.78
N LYS A 79 10.40 -0.08 -0.11
CA LYS A 79 9.32 0.76 -0.64
C LYS A 79 8.45 1.34 0.47
N GLU A 80 8.01 0.51 1.39
CA GLU A 80 7.16 0.95 2.49
C GLU A 80 7.86 1.98 3.38
N ILE A 81 9.10 1.70 3.79
CA ILE A 81 9.92 2.66 4.54
C ILE A 81 10.02 3.99 3.79
N PHE A 82 10.21 3.92 2.47
CA PHE A 82 10.32 5.13 1.64
C PHE A 82 9.01 5.92 1.58
N ALA A 83 7.85 5.26 1.48
CA ALA A 83 6.55 5.92 1.56
C ALA A 83 6.34 6.61 2.90
N LEU A 84 6.67 5.91 3.98
CA LEU A 84 6.58 6.44 5.33
C LEU A 84 7.50 7.66 5.49
N PHE A 85 8.68 7.65 4.89
CA PHE A 85 9.55 8.82 4.83
C PHE A 85 8.92 9.98 4.05
N LEU A 86 8.40 9.76 2.85
CA LEU A 86 7.73 10.81 2.09
C LEU A 86 6.59 11.47 2.88
N ILE A 87 5.87 10.69 3.67
CA ILE A 87 4.74 11.17 4.47
C ILE A 87 5.21 11.85 5.77
N TYR A 88 6.24 11.31 6.39
CA TYR A 88 6.76 11.73 7.69
C TYR A 88 7.69 12.93 7.61
N PHE A 89 8.67 12.87 6.70
CA PHE A 89 9.76 13.86 6.59
C PHE A 89 9.30 15.20 6.05
N ALA A 90 8.10 15.25 5.52
CA ALA A 90 7.44 16.52 5.29
C ALA A 90 7.52 17.48 6.49
N ARG A 91 7.86 17.00 7.67
CA ARG A 91 7.87 17.81 8.89
C ARG A 91 9.17 17.79 9.70
N ASP A 92 9.91 16.69 9.71
CA ASP A 92 11.06 16.49 10.62
C ASP A 92 12.40 16.30 9.89
N ALA A 93 12.54 16.81 8.67
CA ALA A 93 13.72 16.68 7.81
C ALA A 93 15.04 17.27 8.42
N GLU A 94 15.05 17.60 9.70
CA GLU A 94 16.23 18.16 10.34
C GLU A 94 17.37 17.14 10.58
N ASN A 95 17.08 15.83 10.44
CA ASN A 95 18.03 14.80 10.88
C ASN A 95 18.51 13.79 9.82
N ASP A 96 18.08 13.87 8.54
CA ASP A 96 18.54 12.93 7.51
C ASP A 96 18.75 13.62 6.16
N ASP A 97 19.99 14.03 5.88
CA ASP A 97 20.36 14.76 4.66
C ASP A 97 20.10 13.95 3.38
N VAL A 98 20.21 12.61 3.42
CA VAL A 98 20.00 11.76 2.23
C VAL A 98 18.53 11.69 1.84
N ALA A 99 17.64 11.60 2.82
CA ALA A 99 16.20 11.60 2.57
C ALA A 99 15.74 12.97 2.06
N ARG A 100 16.34 14.07 2.56
CA ARG A 100 16.07 15.44 2.12
C ARG A 100 16.42 15.64 0.65
N ASP A 101 17.61 15.27 0.22
CA ASP A 101 18.06 15.44 -1.17
C ASP A 101 17.18 14.67 -2.16
N ILE A 102 16.70 13.47 -1.77
CA ILE A 102 15.79 12.68 -2.58
C ILE A 102 14.41 13.36 -2.64
N VAL A 103 13.89 13.83 -1.53
CA VAL A 103 12.57 14.46 -1.43
C VAL A 103 12.54 15.79 -2.17
N ASP A 104 13.52 16.66 -1.96
CA ASP A 104 13.58 17.99 -2.59
C ASP A 104 13.78 17.92 -4.11
N GLY A 105 14.43 16.86 -4.61
CA GLY A 105 14.67 16.68 -6.04
C GLY A 105 13.50 16.14 -6.85
N ILE A 106 12.49 15.52 -6.21
CA ILE A 106 11.41 14.78 -6.90
C ILE A 106 10.01 15.34 -6.68
N LEU A 107 9.80 16.13 -5.62
CA LEU A 107 8.48 16.67 -5.32
C LEU A 107 8.19 17.96 -6.11
N ALA A 108 6.99 18.05 -6.67
CA ALA A 108 6.52 19.24 -7.36
C ALA A 108 6.00 20.32 -6.40
N SER A 109 5.70 19.96 -5.18
CA SER A 109 5.25 20.87 -4.13
C SER A 109 6.13 20.72 -2.91
N PRO A 110 6.42 21.79 -2.16
CA PRO A 110 7.05 21.63 -0.88
C PRO A 110 6.20 20.65 -0.06
N VAL A 111 6.83 19.61 0.46
CA VAL A 111 6.22 18.68 1.39
C VAL A 111 6.01 19.45 2.68
N GLY A 112 5.11 20.39 2.64
CA GLY A 112 4.82 21.23 3.77
C GLY A 112 3.61 20.74 4.53
N SER A 113 3.73 20.67 5.80
CA SER A 113 2.70 20.92 6.85
C SER A 113 1.31 20.25 6.76
N HIS A 114 0.95 19.53 5.69
CA HIS A 114 -0.44 19.14 5.43
C HIS A 114 -0.70 17.63 5.57
N VAL A 115 0.34 16.80 5.53
CA VAL A 115 0.25 15.35 5.69
C VAL A 115 1.08 15.02 6.93
N GLY A 116 0.47 14.98 8.07
CA GLY A 116 1.21 14.84 9.32
C GLY A 116 1.27 13.39 9.82
N HIS A 117 2.06 13.19 10.86
CA HIS A 117 2.14 11.98 11.69
C HIS A 117 0.78 11.36 12.05
N ALA A 118 -0.32 12.11 11.86
CA ALA A 118 -1.66 11.64 12.14
C ALA A 118 -2.10 10.49 11.22
N LEU A 119 -1.57 10.38 9.98
CA LEU A 119 -2.07 9.43 8.97
C LEU A 119 -1.33 8.09 8.91
N VAL A 120 -0.13 8.02 9.45
CA VAL A 120 0.70 6.79 9.42
C VAL A 120 1.30 6.53 10.81
N HIS A 121 1.76 5.32 11.04
CA HIS A 121 2.48 4.99 12.27
C HIS A 121 3.89 5.59 12.26
N ARG A 122 4.41 5.92 13.44
CA ARG A 122 5.76 6.48 13.58
C ARG A 122 6.79 5.37 13.49
N VAL A 123 7.73 5.50 12.53
CA VAL A 123 8.90 4.64 12.45
C VAL A 123 9.94 5.09 13.49
N ILE A 124 10.41 4.16 14.29
CA ILE A 124 11.42 4.36 15.33
C ILE A 124 12.80 4.01 14.79
N HIS A 125 12.89 2.92 14.03
CA HIS A 125 14.12 2.42 13.46
C HIS A 125 13.84 1.55 12.24
N TYR A 126 14.78 1.49 11.32
CA TYR A 126 14.75 0.57 10.18
C TYR A 126 16.18 0.06 9.89
N ASP A 127 16.25 -1.15 9.35
CA ASP A 127 17.50 -1.74 8.86
C ASP A 127 17.19 -2.65 7.67
N TRP A 128 17.74 -2.29 6.50
CA TRP A 128 17.69 -3.11 5.29
C TRP A 128 19.03 -3.78 4.98
N SER A 129 20.09 -3.51 5.79
CA SER A 129 21.42 -4.05 5.56
C SER A 129 21.54 -5.54 5.87
N MET A 130 20.59 -6.08 6.62
CA MET A 130 20.59 -7.46 7.14
C MET A 130 21.83 -7.76 8.01
N THR A 131 22.44 -6.74 8.60
CA THR A 131 23.60 -6.91 9.50
C THR A 131 23.15 -7.16 10.93
N THR A 132 22.07 -6.52 11.35
CA THR A 132 21.51 -6.66 12.69
C THR A 132 20.63 -7.89 12.82
N LEU A 133 19.63 -8.02 11.95
CA LEU A 133 18.81 -9.22 11.80
C LEU A 133 19.05 -9.82 10.41
N PRO A 134 18.74 -11.10 10.18
CA PRO A 134 18.92 -11.73 8.87
C PRO A 134 17.85 -11.33 7.84
N TRP A 135 16.96 -10.42 8.20
CA TRP A 135 15.89 -9.87 7.35
C TRP A 135 15.92 -8.35 7.37
N PRO A 136 15.54 -7.68 6.29
CA PRO A 136 15.14 -6.29 6.33
C PRO A 136 13.98 -6.09 7.29
N PHE A 137 14.00 -5.03 8.09
CA PHE A 137 12.94 -4.76 9.05
C PHE A 137 12.81 -3.27 9.36
N PHE A 138 11.67 -2.90 9.94
CA PHE A 138 11.52 -1.62 10.63
C PHE A 138 10.67 -1.78 11.90
N ILE A 139 10.96 -0.91 12.87
CA ILE A 139 10.28 -0.81 14.15
C ILE A 139 9.40 0.43 14.14
N TYR A 140 8.16 0.31 14.58
CA TYR A 140 7.20 1.42 14.60
C TYR A 140 6.33 1.40 15.86
N GLU A 141 5.74 2.55 16.19
CA GLU A 141 4.74 2.65 17.26
C GLU A 141 3.51 1.86 16.86
N TRP A 142 3.10 0.92 17.71
CA TRP A 142 1.90 0.12 17.47
C TRP A 142 0.65 0.99 17.53
N VAL A 143 -0.25 0.77 16.62
CA VAL A 143 -1.55 1.43 16.57
C VAL A 143 -2.62 0.44 16.98
N ASP A 144 -3.34 0.76 18.05
CA ASP A 144 -4.50 -0.02 18.48
C ASP A 144 -5.78 0.58 17.86
N GLY A 145 -6.62 -0.29 17.30
CA GLY A 145 -7.85 0.11 16.64
C GLY A 145 -8.46 -1.04 15.85
N GLU A 146 -9.53 -0.74 15.14
CA GLU A 146 -10.20 -1.69 14.27
C GLU A 146 -10.00 -1.31 12.81
N ILE A 147 -9.94 -2.29 11.93
CA ILE A 147 -9.92 -2.03 10.48
C ILE A 147 -11.25 -1.42 10.05
N LEU A 148 -11.19 -0.47 9.10
CA LEU A 148 -12.37 0.29 8.66
C LEU A 148 -13.51 -0.62 8.17
N TRP A 149 -13.21 -1.77 7.57
CA TRP A 149 -14.24 -2.74 7.15
C TRP A 149 -15.09 -3.28 8.30
N ALA A 150 -14.57 -3.34 9.52
CA ALA A 150 -15.30 -3.88 10.66
C ALA A 150 -16.42 -2.96 11.13
N GLY A 151 -16.17 -1.65 11.15
CA GLY A 151 -17.12 -0.66 11.68
C GLY A 151 -18.25 -0.28 10.73
N ARG A 152 -18.01 -0.26 9.41
CA ARG A 152 -18.97 0.13 8.35
C ARG A 152 -19.71 1.46 8.61
N GLU A 153 -19.08 2.40 9.28
CA GLU A 153 -19.67 3.69 9.59
C GLU A 153 -19.38 4.72 8.50
N SER A 154 -20.42 5.35 7.95
CA SER A 154 -20.26 6.37 6.91
C SER A 154 -19.37 7.53 7.34
N GLY A 155 -19.38 7.92 8.62
CA GLY A 155 -18.49 8.95 9.16
C GLY A 155 -17.02 8.58 9.07
N SER A 156 -16.68 7.32 9.33
CA SER A 156 -15.31 6.81 9.21
C SER A 156 -14.85 6.76 7.75
N TYR A 157 -15.75 6.39 6.81
CA TYR A 157 -15.45 6.46 5.37
C TYR A 157 -15.29 7.89 4.86
N PHE A 158 -16.11 8.82 5.35
CA PHE A 158 -15.96 10.25 5.06
C PHE A 158 -14.56 10.74 5.49
N THR A 159 -14.16 10.40 6.71
CA THR A 159 -12.81 10.75 7.23
C THR A 159 -11.70 10.09 6.40
N ALA A 160 -11.86 8.84 5.99
CA ALA A 160 -10.91 8.16 5.11
C ALA A 160 -10.76 8.89 3.77
N GLY A 161 -11.85 9.39 3.19
CA GLY A 161 -11.81 10.22 2.01
C GLY A 161 -11.02 11.52 2.22
N GLN A 162 -11.25 12.22 3.32
CA GLN A 162 -10.48 13.42 3.66
C GLN A 162 -8.99 13.12 3.81
N ASN A 163 -8.65 12.02 4.44
CA ASN A 163 -7.26 11.61 4.66
C ASN A 163 -6.57 11.26 3.32
N LEU A 164 -7.25 10.56 2.43
CA LEU A 164 -6.73 10.30 1.10
C LEU A 164 -6.49 11.59 0.31
N ALA A 165 -7.42 12.54 0.36
CA ALA A 165 -7.25 13.84 -0.28
C ALA A 165 -6.01 14.61 0.25
N ARG A 166 -5.71 14.46 1.54
CA ARG A 166 -4.47 15.03 2.13
C ARG A 166 -3.22 14.34 1.58
N LEU A 167 -3.22 13.01 1.45
CA LEU A 167 -2.11 12.25 0.85
C LEU A 167 -1.87 12.67 -0.60
N HIS A 168 -2.91 12.81 -1.39
CA HIS A 168 -2.82 13.21 -2.79
C HIS A 168 -2.32 14.66 -3.00
N ARG A 169 -2.16 15.46 -1.93
CA ARG A 169 -1.44 16.74 -2.00
C ARG A 169 0.08 16.58 -2.11
N ILE A 170 0.61 15.40 -1.80
CA ILE A 170 2.01 15.06 -2.09
C ILE A 170 2.09 14.78 -3.59
N THR A 171 2.52 15.78 -4.36
CA THR A 171 2.52 15.74 -5.83
C THR A 171 3.93 15.72 -6.37
N PHE A 172 4.09 15.12 -7.54
CA PHE A 172 5.36 14.92 -8.22
C PHE A 172 5.35 15.63 -9.57
N GLN A 173 6.54 15.91 -10.10
CA GLN A 173 6.70 16.53 -11.44
C GLN A 173 6.37 15.54 -12.56
N SER A 174 6.57 14.25 -12.33
CA SER A 174 6.41 13.18 -13.31
C SER A 174 5.93 11.90 -12.67
N CYS A 175 5.38 10.99 -13.46
CA CYS A 175 5.18 9.59 -13.07
C CYS A 175 6.49 8.81 -13.18
N TYR A 176 6.55 7.67 -12.47
CA TYR A 176 7.70 6.77 -12.53
C TYR A 176 7.22 5.33 -12.68
N GLN A 177 7.84 4.60 -13.56
CA GLN A 177 7.50 3.19 -13.82
C GLN A 177 7.83 2.30 -12.62
N ASP A 178 8.92 2.63 -11.94
CA ASP A 178 9.40 1.94 -10.74
C ASP A 178 9.84 2.99 -9.72
N ILE A 179 9.47 2.80 -8.47
CA ILE A 179 9.86 3.68 -7.36
C ILE A 179 11.39 3.82 -7.22
N PHE A 180 12.15 2.76 -7.50
CA PHE A 180 13.62 2.80 -7.46
C PHE A 180 14.24 3.61 -8.60
N ARG A 181 13.43 4.07 -9.55
CA ARG A 181 13.80 4.95 -10.66
C ARG A 181 13.33 6.37 -10.48
N ILE A 182 12.77 6.70 -9.31
CA ILE A 182 12.34 8.06 -8.99
C ILE A 182 13.52 9.02 -9.20
N GLY A 183 13.25 10.12 -9.94
CA GLY A 183 14.26 11.11 -10.31
C GLY A 183 15.21 10.70 -11.43
N ARG A 184 15.17 9.45 -11.93
CA ARG A 184 16.08 8.97 -12.99
C ARG A 184 15.40 8.79 -14.35
N GLU A 185 14.20 8.28 -14.37
CA GLU A 185 13.44 7.98 -15.59
C GLU A 185 12.02 8.56 -15.49
N PRO A 186 11.87 9.88 -15.58
CA PRO A 186 10.56 10.53 -15.50
C PRO A 186 9.71 10.19 -16.72
N LEU A 187 8.44 9.90 -16.48
CA LEU A 187 7.45 9.66 -17.52
C LEU A 187 6.35 10.72 -17.43
N SER A 188 5.82 11.17 -18.57
CA SER A 188 4.55 11.87 -18.57
C SER A 188 3.44 10.91 -18.11
N TRP A 189 2.35 11.46 -17.59
CA TRP A 189 1.20 10.63 -17.23
C TRP A 189 0.69 9.79 -18.42
N HIS A 190 0.62 10.37 -19.62
CA HIS A 190 0.21 9.64 -20.82
C HIS A 190 1.13 8.45 -21.14
N GLN A 191 2.45 8.65 -21.06
CA GLN A 191 3.41 7.56 -21.27
C GLN A 191 3.22 6.44 -20.24
N ARG A 192 3.05 6.82 -18.97
CA ARG A 192 2.81 5.87 -17.88
C ARG A 192 1.49 5.11 -18.07
N PHE A 193 0.40 5.82 -18.36
CA PHE A 193 -0.91 5.24 -18.59
C PHE A 193 -0.92 4.34 -19.84
N ALA A 194 -0.35 4.79 -20.97
CA ALA A 194 -0.25 4.02 -22.19
C ALA A 194 0.54 2.71 -21.98
N ALA A 195 1.67 2.78 -21.28
CA ALA A 195 2.48 1.60 -20.97
C ALA A 195 1.72 0.60 -20.10
N ALA A 196 1.03 1.08 -19.06
CA ALA A 196 0.22 0.24 -18.20
C ALA A 196 -0.95 -0.42 -18.97
N LEU A 197 -1.66 0.36 -19.78
CA LEU A 197 -2.78 -0.12 -20.58
C LEU A 197 -2.32 -1.16 -21.61
N ALA A 198 -1.20 -0.94 -22.30
CA ALA A 198 -0.64 -1.90 -23.26
C ALA A 198 -0.26 -3.21 -22.59
N HIS A 199 0.35 -3.15 -21.41
CA HIS A 199 0.70 -4.34 -20.61
C HIS A 199 -0.54 -5.15 -20.24
N GLU A 200 -1.56 -4.52 -19.71
CA GLU A 200 -2.79 -5.20 -19.27
C GLU A 200 -3.61 -5.74 -20.44
N ARG A 201 -3.67 -5.00 -21.57
CA ARG A 201 -4.33 -5.45 -22.81
C ARG A 201 -3.71 -6.75 -23.34
N LEU A 202 -2.39 -6.83 -23.39
CA LEU A 202 -1.69 -8.01 -23.89
C LEU A 202 -2.11 -9.29 -23.16
N GLN A 203 -2.37 -9.19 -21.88
CA GLN A 203 -2.75 -10.33 -21.05
C GLN A 203 -4.26 -10.59 -21.08
N ALA A 204 -5.09 -9.54 -21.09
CA ALA A 204 -6.52 -9.66 -20.93
C ALA A 204 -7.26 -9.97 -22.23
N LEU A 205 -6.94 -9.30 -23.35
CA LEU A 205 -7.71 -9.38 -24.59
C LEU A 205 -7.99 -10.80 -25.09
N PRO A 206 -7.07 -11.76 -25.03
CA PRO A 206 -7.33 -13.13 -25.47
C PRO A 206 -8.38 -13.88 -24.64
N ARG A 207 -8.72 -13.37 -23.46
CA ARG A 207 -9.55 -14.04 -22.45
C ARG A 207 -10.86 -13.32 -22.14
N LEU A 208 -10.94 -12.01 -22.42
CA LEU A 208 -12.11 -11.20 -22.13
C LEU A 208 -13.26 -11.46 -23.09
N PRO A 209 -14.52 -11.36 -22.64
CA PRO A 209 -15.71 -11.30 -23.50
C PRO A 209 -15.59 -10.16 -24.51
N ALA A 210 -16.17 -10.35 -25.71
CA ALA A 210 -16.05 -9.40 -26.82
C ALA A 210 -16.52 -7.97 -26.45
N ALA A 211 -17.50 -7.82 -25.56
CA ALA A 211 -17.96 -6.49 -25.11
C ALA A 211 -16.90 -5.77 -24.29
N ALA A 212 -16.34 -6.44 -23.27
CA ALA A 212 -15.27 -5.90 -22.42
C ALA A 212 -13.98 -5.62 -23.23
N ALA A 213 -13.63 -6.54 -24.14
CA ALA A 213 -12.47 -6.37 -25.02
C ALA A 213 -12.59 -5.12 -25.89
N ARG A 214 -13.74 -4.90 -26.55
CA ARG A 214 -13.99 -3.67 -27.36
C ARG A 214 -13.87 -2.39 -26.55
N ARG A 215 -14.40 -2.36 -25.31
CA ARG A 215 -14.28 -1.16 -24.44
C ARG A 215 -12.84 -0.89 -24.09
N LEU A 216 -12.09 -1.92 -23.72
CA LEU A 216 -10.67 -1.79 -23.40
C LEU A 216 -9.86 -1.32 -24.61
N GLU A 217 -10.14 -1.85 -25.82
CA GLU A 217 -9.50 -1.45 -27.07
C GLU A 217 -9.83 0.01 -27.47
N ALA A 218 -11.03 0.48 -27.14
CA ALA A 218 -11.50 1.83 -27.48
C ALA A 218 -10.78 2.95 -26.69
N ILE A 219 -10.08 2.63 -25.61
CA ILE A 219 -9.33 3.66 -24.87
C ILE A 219 -8.15 4.14 -25.72
N ASP A 220 -8.17 5.40 -26.12
CA ASP A 220 -7.00 6.08 -26.66
C ASP A 220 -6.31 6.88 -25.55
N PRO A 221 -5.12 6.45 -25.07
CA PRO A 221 -4.41 7.17 -24.02
C PRO A 221 -4.14 8.64 -24.33
N ALA A 222 -4.00 9.01 -25.61
CA ALA A 222 -3.71 10.38 -26.02
C ALA A 222 -4.90 11.34 -25.82
N THR A 223 -6.11 10.81 -25.76
CA THR A 223 -7.34 11.61 -25.61
C THR A 223 -7.77 11.80 -24.16
N VAL A 224 -7.20 11.03 -23.23
CA VAL A 224 -7.53 11.12 -21.81
C VAL A 224 -6.84 12.31 -21.17
N THR A 225 -7.58 13.15 -20.46
CA THR A 225 -7.01 14.29 -19.73
C THR A 225 -5.92 13.84 -18.77
N PRO A 226 -4.70 14.43 -18.80
CA PRO A 226 -3.61 13.99 -17.94
C PRO A 226 -3.90 14.27 -16.46
N ALA A 227 -3.51 13.33 -15.61
CA ALA A 227 -3.48 13.57 -14.18
C ALA A 227 -2.24 14.33 -13.74
N ARG A 228 -2.36 15.09 -12.66
CA ARG A 228 -1.18 15.53 -11.91
C ARG A 228 -0.71 14.34 -11.05
N PRO A 229 0.52 13.86 -11.23
CA PRO A 229 1.02 12.73 -10.47
C PRO A 229 1.06 13.04 -8.98
N CYS A 230 0.58 12.11 -8.16
CA CYS A 230 0.61 12.22 -6.70
C CYS A 230 1.07 10.91 -6.06
N LEU A 231 1.28 10.95 -4.75
CA LEU A 231 1.50 9.74 -3.96
C LEU A 231 0.20 8.92 -3.92
N VAL A 232 0.20 7.77 -4.56
CA VAL A 232 -0.91 6.82 -4.61
C VAL A 232 -0.55 5.62 -3.74
N HIS A 233 -1.40 5.26 -2.80
CA HIS A 233 -1.22 4.06 -1.97
C HIS A 233 -1.30 2.77 -2.81
N ASN A 234 -2.14 2.79 -3.84
CA ASN A 234 -2.41 1.69 -4.77
C ASN A 234 -3.03 0.43 -4.13
N ASP A 235 -3.25 0.44 -2.82
CA ASP A 235 -4.02 -0.55 -2.06
C ASP A 235 -4.92 0.10 -0.99
N TYR A 236 -5.42 1.32 -1.28
CA TYR A 236 -6.24 2.10 -0.37
C TYR A 236 -7.64 1.49 -0.23
N SER A 237 -7.78 0.60 0.72
CA SER A 237 -9.03 -0.09 1.03
C SER A 237 -9.31 -0.08 2.54
N GLY A 238 -10.53 -0.41 2.93
CA GLY A 238 -10.88 -0.44 4.35
C GLY A 238 -10.10 -1.44 5.19
N GLY A 239 -9.42 -2.42 4.57
CA GLY A 239 -8.52 -3.36 5.26
C GLY A 239 -7.18 -2.76 5.66
N ASN A 240 -6.78 -1.67 4.98
CA ASN A 240 -5.51 -0.98 5.20
C ASN A 240 -5.66 0.35 5.96
N ILE A 241 -6.81 0.53 6.63
CA ILE A 241 -7.09 1.71 7.45
C ILE A 241 -7.50 1.25 8.84
N ILE A 242 -6.71 1.62 9.84
CA ILE A 242 -7.02 1.39 11.25
C ILE A 242 -7.76 2.61 11.78
N VAL A 243 -8.92 2.39 12.39
CA VAL A 243 -9.72 3.41 13.09
C VAL A 243 -9.42 3.29 14.58
N GLU A 244 -8.82 4.32 15.15
CA GLU A 244 -8.50 4.41 16.57
C GLU A 244 -9.75 4.74 17.40
N ALA A 245 -9.78 4.38 18.67
CA ALA A 245 -10.92 4.64 19.59
C ALA A 245 -11.33 6.12 19.65
N GLY A 246 -10.41 7.05 19.39
CA GLY A 246 -10.67 8.49 19.32
C GLY A 246 -11.15 9.00 17.96
N GLY A 247 -11.44 8.10 17.00
CA GLY A 247 -11.85 8.44 15.63
C GLY A 247 -10.69 8.85 14.71
N GLY A 248 -9.45 8.87 15.21
CA GLY A 248 -8.25 8.99 14.38
C GLY A 248 -8.10 7.80 13.42
N GLN A 249 -7.40 8.00 12.32
CA GLN A 249 -7.17 6.91 11.37
C GLN A 249 -5.69 6.83 11.01
N LYS A 250 -5.21 5.58 10.87
CA LYS A 250 -3.86 5.28 10.38
C LYS A 250 -3.95 4.42 9.13
N ILE A 251 -3.18 4.78 8.12
CA ILE A 251 -3.07 4.06 6.86
C ILE A 251 -1.82 3.20 6.94
N ILE A 252 -1.98 1.92 6.66
CA ILE A 252 -0.95 0.89 6.79
C ILE A 252 -0.72 0.18 5.45
N ASP A 253 0.33 -0.64 5.37
CA ASP A 253 0.63 -1.50 4.22
C ASP A 253 0.98 -0.74 2.94
N TRP A 254 2.06 0.03 3.01
CA TRP A 254 2.54 0.93 1.95
C TRP A 254 3.46 0.25 0.92
N ASP A 255 3.52 -1.06 0.86
CA ASP A 255 4.43 -1.77 -0.04
C ASP A 255 4.06 -1.65 -1.53
N ASN A 256 2.82 -1.27 -1.84
CA ASN A 256 2.29 -1.16 -3.20
C ASN A 256 2.26 0.27 -3.77
N TRP A 257 2.70 1.29 -3.03
CA TRP A 257 2.55 2.68 -3.46
C TRP A 257 3.23 3.02 -4.80
N LEU A 258 2.67 4.01 -5.47
CA LEU A 258 3.08 4.49 -6.78
C LEU A 258 3.09 6.03 -6.82
N VAL A 259 3.69 6.56 -7.90
CA VAL A 259 3.51 7.95 -8.34
C VAL A 259 2.68 7.94 -9.60
N ASP A 260 1.38 8.18 -9.48
CA ASP A 260 0.41 8.04 -10.57
C ASP A 260 -0.83 8.92 -10.33
N ALA A 261 -1.90 8.64 -11.05
CA ALA A 261 -3.18 9.32 -10.94
C ALA A 261 -3.91 8.99 -9.63
N PRO A 262 -4.50 9.98 -8.95
CA PRO A 262 -5.27 9.78 -7.71
C PRO A 262 -6.46 8.82 -7.87
N GLU A 263 -6.98 8.68 -9.08
CA GLU A 263 -8.10 7.80 -9.40
C GLU A 263 -7.85 6.34 -9.02
N LEU A 264 -6.58 5.88 -9.00
CA LEU A 264 -6.27 4.48 -8.65
C LEU A 264 -6.69 4.12 -7.23
N ASP A 265 -6.48 5.01 -6.27
CA ASP A 265 -6.92 4.80 -4.88
C ASP A 265 -8.44 4.94 -4.73
N LEU A 266 -9.04 5.88 -5.46
CA LEU A 266 -10.50 6.05 -5.47
C LEU A 266 -11.19 4.79 -6.00
N LEU A 267 -10.63 4.18 -7.04
CA LEU A 267 -11.15 2.96 -7.65
C LEU A 267 -10.95 1.74 -6.74
N LYS A 268 -9.79 1.65 -6.09
CA LYS A 268 -9.57 0.58 -5.10
C LYS A 268 -10.64 0.62 -4.02
N MET A 269 -10.90 1.81 -3.44
CA MET A 269 -11.97 1.98 -2.46
C MET A 269 -13.35 1.71 -3.06
N LYS A 270 -13.62 2.06 -4.33
CA LYS A 270 -14.90 1.82 -5.00
C LYS A 270 -15.27 0.33 -5.01
N TYR A 271 -14.35 -0.50 -5.46
CA TYR A 271 -14.60 -1.92 -5.66
C TYR A 271 -14.34 -2.77 -4.41
N TRP A 272 -13.54 -2.28 -3.48
CA TRP A 272 -13.18 -2.97 -2.24
C TRP A 272 -13.61 -2.15 -1.02
N THR A 273 -14.83 -1.61 -1.08
CA THR A 273 -15.38 -0.77 -0.01
C THR A 273 -15.61 -1.57 1.26
N ALA A 274 -16.16 -2.78 1.13
CA ALA A 274 -16.56 -3.60 2.27
C ALA A 274 -16.40 -5.10 1.96
N ILE A 275 -16.60 -5.93 2.98
CA ILE A 275 -16.75 -7.38 2.81
C ILE A 275 -18.24 -7.68 2.71
N GLY A 276 -18.65 -8.31 1.62
CA GLY A 276 -20.03 -8.74 1.37
C GLY A 276 -20.50 -9.88 2.29
N ALA A 277 -21.75 -10.24 2.18
CA ALA A 277 -22.34 -11.35 2.94
C ALA A 277 -21.74 -12.73 2.57
N ASP A 278 -21.20 -12.84 1.37
CA ASP A 278 -20.45 -14.00 0.88
C ASP A 278 -19.00 -14.07 1.35
N GLY A 279 -18.57 -13.08 2.13
CA GLY A 279 -17.19 -12.95 2.62
C GLY A 279 -16.22 -12.38 1.59
N LEU A 280 -16.67 -11.96 0.42
CA LEU A 280 -15.81 -11.36 -0.61
C LEU A 280 -15.82 -9.83 -0.53
N LEU A 281 -14.73 -9.23 -1.02
CA LEU A 281 -14.64 -7.78 -1.19
C LEU A 281 -15.63 -7.33 -2.26
N ALA A 282 -16.44 -6.33 -1.91
CA ALA A 282 -17.52 -5.86 -2.75
C ALA A 282 -17.68 -4.33 -2.66
N PRO A 283 -18.25 -3.72 -3.71
CA PRO A 283 -18.72 -2.35 -3.66
C PRO A 283 -19.85 -2.18 -2.63
N ASP A 284 -19.77 -1.11 -1.84
CA ASP A 284 -20.90 -0.60 -1.06
C ASP A 284 -21.14 0.85 -1.47
N PRO A 285 -22.21 1.14 -2.26
CA PRO A 285 -22.44 2.47 -2.81
C PRO A 285 -22.66 3.55 -1.75
N VAL A 286 -23.21 3.21 -0.59
CA VAL A 286 -23.49 4.16 0.50
C VAL A 286 -22.17 4.59 1.15
N LEU A 287 -21.34 3.61 1.53
CA LEU A 287 -20.04 3.87 2.15
C LEU A 287 -19.09 4.56 1.17
N TYR A 288 -19.08 4.12 -0.09
CA TYR A 288 -18.27 4.77 -1.13
C TYR A 288 -18.73 6.21 -1.41
N SER A 289 -20.03 6.49 -1.39
CA SER A 289 -20.54 7.86 -1.51
C SER A 289 -20.07 8.75 -0.36
N ALA A 290 -20.11 8.26 0.88
CA ALA A 290 -19.57 8.99 2.03
C ALA A 290 -18.07 9.26 1.88
N PHE A 291 -17.30 8.26 1.46
CA PHE A 291 -15.88 8.38 1.17
C PHE A 291 -15.59 9.46 0.10
N LEU A 292 -16.29 9.45 -1.04
CA LEU A 292 -16.13 10.46 -2.09
C LEU A 292 -16.51 11.87 -1.62
N GLN A 293 -17.55 12.01 -0.80
CA GLN A 293 -17.90 13.29 -0.21
C GLN A 293 -16.76 13.84 0.66
N GLY A 294 -16.18 12.98 1.49
CA GLY A 294 -15.01 13.32 2.29
C GLY A 294 -13.82 13.75 1.42
N TYR A 295 -13.50 12.97 0.40
CA TYR A 295 -12.43 13.26 -0.54
C TYR A 295 -12.63 14.61 -1.24
N ASN A 296 -13.80 14.83 -1.83
CA ASN A 296 -14.11 16.06 -2.56
C ASN A 296 -14.11 17.29 -1.65
N SER A 297 -14.59 17.16 -0.40
CA SER A 297 -14.59 18.25 0.58
C SER A 297 -13.18 18.71 0.94
N ALA A 298 -12.21 17.81 0.97
CA ALA A 298 -10.83 18.10 1.36
C ALA A 298 -9.92 18.41 0.17
N SER A 299 -10.15 17.81 -1.00
CA SER A 299 -9.38 18.07 -2.23
C SER A 299 -9.76 19.40 -2.90
N GLY A 300 -10.99 19.84 -2.73
CA GLY A 300 -11.57 20.98 -3.45
C GLY A 300 -11.82 20.72 -4.94
N THR A 301 -11.64 19.48 -5.41
CA THR A 301 -11.80 19.09 -6.82
C THR A 301 -12.62 17.80 -6.91
N VAL A 302 -13.36 17.68 -8.01
CA VAL A 302 -14.05 16.43 -8.38
C VAL A 302 -13.16 15.72 -9.40
N PRO A 303 -13.01 14.39 -9.31
CA PRO A 303 -12.24 13.62 -10.29
C PRO A 303 -12.78 13.87 -11.72
N ASP A 304 -11.87 14.02 -12.68
CA ASP A 304 -12.23 14.13 -14.09
C ASP A 304 -12.94 12.86 -14.56
N ARG A 305 -14.14 13.00 -15.11
CA ARG A 305 -15.01 11.86 -15.44
C ARG A 305 -14.41 10.96 -16.51
N GLN A 306 -13.79 11.54 -17.54
CA GLN A 306 -13.20 10.78 -18.64
C GLN A 306 -11.97 10.00 -18.15
N ARG A 307 -11.09 10.66 -17.41
CA ARG A 307 -9.91 10.02 -16.80
C ARG A 307 -10.32 8.96 -15.81
N PHE A 308 -11.30 9.24 -14.95
CA PHE A 308 -11.81 8.26 -13.99
C PHE A 308 -12.27 6.99 -14.69
N HIS A 309 -13.08 7.10 -15.75
CA HIS A 309 -13.55 5.95 -16.51
C HIS A 309 -12.40 5.18 -17.20
N ALA A 310 -11.42 5.88 -17.79
CA ALA A 310 -10.27 5.24 -18.41
C ALA A 310 -9.39 4.50 -17.37
N CYS A 311 -9.16 5.12 -16.21
CA CYS A 311 -8.47 4.48 -15.10
C CYS A 311 -9.26 3.30 -14.52
N GLU A 312 -10.58 3.36 -14.52
CA GLU A 312 -11.47 2.30 -14.06
C GLU A 312 -11.34 1.05 -14.93
N LEU A 313 -11.43 1.21 -16.23
CA LEU A 313 -11.20 0.11 -17.17
C LEU A 313 -9.80 -0.51 -17.00
N LEU A 314 -8.78 0.33 -16.85
CA LEU A 314 -7.41 -0.15 -16.59
C LEU A 314 -7.31 -0.91 -15.25
N TRP A 315 -7.89 -0.38 -14.18
CA TRP A 315 -7.86 -0.97 -12.86
C TRP A 315 -8.57 -2.34 -12.83
N LEU A 316 -9.78 -2.40 -13.38
CA LEU A 316 -10.56 -3.65 -13.47
C LEU A 316 -9.84 -4.71 -14.31
N THR A 317 -9.21 -4.29 -15.42
CA THR A 317 -8.42 -5.19 -16.27
C THR A 317 -7.23 -5.76 -15.51
N ARG A 318 -6.53 -4.92 -14.73
CA ARG A 318 -5.42 -5.36 -13.87
C ARG A 318 -5.90 -6.35 -12.81
N ALA A 319 -7.02 -6.07 -12.15
CA ALA A 319 -7.60 -6.96 -11.15
C ALA A 319 -8.02 -8.31 -11.77
N TYR A 320 -8.65 -8.28 -12.95
CA TYR A 320 -8.99 -9.47 -13.72
C TYR A 320 -7.75 -10.30 -14.07
N ASN A 321 -6.69 -9.68 -14.60
CA ASN A 321 -5.45 -10.37 -14.96
C ASN A 321 -4.79 -11.01 -13.75
N PHE A 322 -4.70 -10.25 -12.65
CA PHE A 322 -4.10 -10.71 -11.40
C PHE A 322 -4.83 -11.94 -10.84
N GLU A 323 -6.17 -11.88 -10.73
CA GLU A 323 -6.94 -12.99 -10.17
C GLU A 323 -7.00 -14.20 -11.12
N SER A 324 -6.99 -13.98 -12.43
CA SER A 324 -6.90 -15.07 -13.41
C SER A 324 -5.57 -15.85 -13.29
N THR A 325 -4.48 -15.15 -13.06
CA THR A 325 -3.15 -15.76 -12.88
C THR A 325 -3.05 -16.47 -11.53
N ARG A 326 -3.54 -15.81 -10.48
CA ARG A 326 -3.51 -16.32 -9.12
C ARG A 326 -4.35 -17.59 -8.93
N HIS A 327 -5.48 -17.69 -9.62
CA HIS A 327 -6.29 -18.91 -9.60
C HIS A 327 -5.52 -20.10 -10.19
N ASN A 328 -4.86 -19.91 -11.32
CA ASN A 328 -4.02 -20.94 -11.94
C ASN A 328 -2.87 -21.37 -11.02
N ASP A 329 -2.22 -20.42 -10.34
CA ASP A 329 -1.12 -20.73 -9.40
C ASP A 329 -1.61 -21.53 -8.18
N ARG A 330 -2.80 -21.25 -7.67
CA ARG A 330 -3.42 -21.98 -6.55
C ARG A 330 -3.74 -23.42 -6.94
N GLU A 331 -4.32 -23.63 -8.11
CA GLU A 331 -4.61 -24.97 -8.63
C GLU A 331 -3.34 -25.81 -8.81
N GLN A 332 -2.23 -25.16 -9.22
CA GLN A 332 -0.96 -25.86 -9.46
C GLN A 332 -0.16 -26.14 -8.18
N THR A 333 -0.23 -25.25 -7.19
CA THR A 333 0.63 -25.29 -6.00
C THR A 333 -0.06 -25.78 -4.73
N GLY A 334 -1.40 -25.86 -4.73
CA GLY A 334 -2.19 -26.18 -3.53
C GLY A 334 -2.06 -25.14 -2.39
N ASN A 335 -1.45 -24.00 -2.67
CA ASN A 335 -1.18 -22.98 -1.67
C ASN A 335 -2.38 -22.01 -1.59
N GLU A 336 -3.19 -22.12 -0.54
CA GLU A 336 -4.40 -21.31 -0.34
C GLU A 336 -4.16 -19.81 -0.15
N GLY A 337 -2.91 -19.35 -0.08
CA GLY A 337 -2.57 -17.95 0.19
C GLY A 337 -2.92 -17.54 1.63
N GLY A 338 -2.50 -16.36 2.06
CA GLY A 338 -2.75 -15.87 3.41
C GLY A 338 -4.23 -15.56 3.70
N ALA A 339 -4.53 -15.27 4.96
CA ALA A 339 -5.89 -15.07 5.48
C ALA A 339 -6.75 -14.07 4.69
N LEU A 340 -6.15 -13.04 4.09
CA LEU A 340 -6.86 -12.06 3.25
C LEU A 340 -7.17 -12.58 1.84
N ALA A 341 -6.42 -13.56 1.35
CA ALA A 341 -6.60 -14.09 0.00
C ALA A 341 -8.00 -14.67 -0.25
N ARG A 342 -8.66 -15.18 0.80
CA ARG A 342 -10.02 -15.72 0.75
C ARG A 342 -11.10 -14.66 0.47
N HIS A 343 -10.78 -13.37 0.67
CA HIS A 343 -11.73 -12.28 0.50
C HIS A 343 -11.71 -11.66 -0.90
N TYR A 344 -10.73 -11.99 -1.74
CA TYR A 344 -10.66 -11.44 -3.08
C TYR A 344 -11.69 -12.07 -4.00
N PRO A 345 -12.47 -11.26 -4.74
CA PRO A 345 -13.40 -11.76 -5.74
C PRO A 345 -12.67 -12.54 -6.83
N PRO A 346 -13.27 -13.62 -7.36
CA PRO A 346 -12.70 -14.33 -8.49
C PRO A 346 -12.71 -13.47 -9.77
N ALA A 347 -11.87 -13.82 -10.76
CA ALA A 347 -11.73 -13.08 -12.01
C ALA A 347 -13.07 -12.82 -12.73
N ALA A 348 -14.04 -13.76 -12.66
CA ALA A 348 -15.36 -13.63 -13.27
C ALA A 348 -16.16 -12.41 -12.73
N VAL A 349 -15.94 -11.99 -11.49
CA VAL A 349 -16.59 -10.80 -10.94
C VAL A 349 -16.07 -9.53 -11.64
N TYR A 350 -14.77 -9.43 -11.87
CA TYR A 350 -14.17 -8.30 -12.58
C TYR A 350 -14.55 -8.31 -14.08
N GLU A 351 -14.70 -9.49 -14.67
CA GLU A 351 -15.23 -9.65 -16.03
C GLU A 351 -16.65 -9.09 -16.15
N THR A 352 -17.51 -9.35 -15.17
CA THR A 352 -18.85 -8.77 -15.10
C THR A 352 -18.78 -7.25 -15.02
N TYR A 353 -17.98 -6.68 -14.09
CA TYR A 353 -17.82 -5.23 -13.99
C TYR A 353 -17.31 -4.60 -15.29
N LEU A 354 -16.32 -5.24 -15.95
CA LEU A 354 -15.83 -4.78 -17.25
C LEU A 354 -16.89 -4.83 -18.37
N SER A 355 -17.85 -5.74 -18.26
CA SER A 355 -18.95 -5.87 -19.23
C SER A 355 -20.08 -4.88 -19.00
N ASP A 356 -20.27 -4.42 -17.76
CA ASP A 356 -21.34 -3.51 -17.35
C ASP A 356 -20.97 -2.03 -17.52
N LEU A 357 -19.68 -1.69 -17.55
CA LEU A 357 -19.19 -0.32 -17.79
C LEU A 357 -19.47 0.18 -19.21
#